data_5de7b9adc1f1a3703f68c3c3d36720fe
#
_entry.id   5de7b9adc1f1a3703f68c3c3d36720fe
#
_cell.length_a   1.000
_cell.length_b   1.000
_cell.length_c   1.000
_cell.angle_alpha   90.00
_cell.angle_beta   90.00
_cell.angle_gamma   90.00
#
_symmetry.space_group_name_H-M   'P 1'
#
loop_
_entity.id
_entity.type
_entity.pdbx_description
1 polymer ?
#
loop_
_entity_poly.entity_id
_entity_poly.type
_entity_poly.pdbx_seq_one_letter_code
_entity_poly.pdbx_strand_id
1 'polypeptide(L)'
;MNNLRRATSSPYVGWGALIVLCVVASAGCAQSVAPIEDMASFDPAQDQMAFADNYRAEAAALREKAASLAETVVRYENLFGPQSDLVSGAKQLSRYYVEAAQELERRAEAHAEVARTGRQKHQLPPKACCNK
;
A
#
# COMPACT_ATOMS: atom_id res chain seq x y z
N MET A 1 -15.22 -22.15 62.34
CA MET A 1 -15.29 -20.69 62.25
C MET A 1 -14.43 -20.26 61.07
N ASN A 2 -15.01 -20.23 59.87
CA ASN A 2 -14.30 -19.96 58.60
C ASN A 2 -14.69 -18.56 58.08
N ASN A 3 -13.76 -17.61 58.19
CA ASN A 3 -13.90 -16.28 57.64
C ASN A 3 -13.56 -16.31 56.16
N LEU A 4 -14.57 -16.38 55.27
CA LEU A 4 -14.46 -16.12 53.86
C LEU A 4 -14.36 -14.58 53.65
N ARG A 5 -13.14 -14.08 53.37
CA ARG A 5 -12.92 -12.73 52.89
C ARG A 5 -13.43 -12.65 51.44
N ARG A 6 -14.56 -11.99 51.25
CA ARG A 6 -15.06 -11.56 49.93
C ARG A 6 -14.12 -10.49 49.40
N ALA A 7 -13.36 -10.83 48.36
CA ALA A 7 -12.66 -9.86 47.55
C ALA A 7 -13.69 -9.16 46.65
N THR A 8 -14.00 -7.91 46.96
CA THR A 8 -14.78 -7.02 46.11
C THR A 8 -13.89 -6.56 44.95
N SER A 9 -13.99 -7.22 43.83
CA SER A 9 -13.36 -6.74 42.56
C SER A 9 -14.13 -5.52 42.08
N SER A 10 -13.54 -4.34 42.25
CA SER A 10 -14.07 -3.07 41.76
C SER A 10 -14.01 -3.06 40.20
N PRO A 11 -15.12 -2.87 39.51
CA PRO A 11 -15.16 -2.88 38.04
C PRO A 11 -14.52 -1.64 37.39
N TYR A 12 -14.10 -0.65 38.18
CA TYR A 12 -13.57 0.62 37.65
C TYR A 12 -12.07 0.59 37.31
N VAL A 13 -11.31 -0.42 37.77
CA VAL A 13 -9.87 -0.51 37.51
C VAL A 13 -9.57 -0.86 36.03
N GLY A 14 -10.48 -1.60 35.37
CA GLY A 14 -10.31 -2.00 33.95
C GLY A 14 -10.46 -0.85 32.95
N TRP A 15 -11.34 0.10 33.22
CA TRP A 15 -11.61 1.21 32.28
C TRP A 15 -10.50 2.26 32.30
N GLY A 16 -9.90 2.52 33.46
CA GLY A 16 -8.78 3.45 33.58
C GLY A 16 -7.55 3.01 32.79
N ALA A 17 -7.23 1.71 32.81
CA ALA A 17 -6.11 1.16 32.07
C ALA A 17 -6.33 1.21 30.55
N LEU A 18 -7.55 1.03 30.09
CA LEU A 18 -7.90 1.06 28.67
C LEU A 18 -7.84 2.49 28.09
N ILE A 19 -8.25 3.50 28.84
CA ILE A 19 -8.16 4.91 28.45
C ILE A 19 -6.70 5.37 28.36
N VAL A 20 -5.84 4.96 29.31
CA VAL A 20 -4.42 5.31 29.29
C VAL A 20 -3.72 4.66 28.08
N LEU A 21 -4.08 3.42 27.71
CA LEU A 21 -3.53 2.75 26.54
C LEU A 21 -3.90 3.46 25.22
N CYS A 22 -5.13 3.96 25.11
CA CYS A 22 -5.59 4.71 23.92
C CYS A 22 -4.88 6.07 23.77
N VAL A 23 -4.55 6.76 24.87
CA VAL A 23 -3.87 8.06 24.83
C VAL A 23 -2.41 7.92 24.39
N VAL A 24 -1.74 6.82 24.77
CA VAL A 24 -0.34 6.57 24.35
C VAL A 24 -0.26 6.18 22.86
N ALA A 25 -1.29 5.52 22.31
CA ALA A 25 -1.31 5.12 20.90
C ALA A 25 -1.52 6.30 19.93
N SER A 26 -2.06 7.44 20.38
CA SER A 26 -2.30 8.62 19.55
C SER A 26 -1.12 9.59 19.44
N ALA A 27 -0.03 9.39 20.21
CA ALA A 27 1.15 10.26 20.19
C ALA A 27 2.16 9.94 19.06
N GLY A 28 1.87 9.00 18.16
CA GLY A 28 2.82 8.38 17.23
C GLY A 28 2.86 8.90 15.79
N CYS A 29 2.21 9.98 15.41
CA CYS A 29 2.25 10.51 14.04
C CYS A 29 2.59 11.99 13.95
N ALA A 30 3.59 12.46 14.72
CA ALA A 30 4.27 13.69 14.36
C ALA A 30 5.37 13.34 13.34
N GLN A 31 5.00 13.19 12.07
CA GLN A 31 5.96 13.28 10.97
C GLN A 31 6.55 14.69 11.03
N SER A 32 7.84 14.78 11.39
CA SER A 32 8.59 16.01 11.26
C SER A 32 8.55 16.41 9.79
N VAL A 33 7.77 17.44 9.47
CA VAL A 33 7.85 18.11 8.18
C VAL A 33 9.27 18.65 8.10
N ALA A 34 10.12 18.02 7.27
CA ALA A 34 11.44 18.54 6.98
C ALA A 34 11.31 19.96 6.43
N PRO A 35 12.18 20.90 6.83
CA PRO A 35 12.14 22.27 6.33
C PRO A 35 12.28 22.25 4.80
N ILE A 36 11.44 23.04 4.13
CA ILE A 36 11.38 23.19 2.67
C ILE A 36 12.59 24.06 2.24
N GLU A 37 13.80 23.58 2.45
CA GLU A 37 15.01 24.34 2.08
C GLU A 37 15.62 23.90 0.74
N ASP A 38 15.05 22.92 0.05
CA ASP A 38 15.64 22.44 -1.23
C ASP A 38 14.63 22.38 -2.37
N MET A 39 13.87 23.48 -2.58
CA MET A 39 13.04 23.61 -3.80
C MET A 39 13.87 23.84 -5.06
N ALA A 40 15.20 23.95 -4.94
CA ALA A 40 16.10 24.20 -6.09
C ALA A 40 16.40 22.94 -6.92
N SER A 41 16.05 21.74 -6.45
CA SER A 41 16.33 20.47 -7.13
C SER A 41 15.07 19.69 -7.55
N PHE A 42 13.92 20.36 -7.68
CA PHE A 42 12.70 19.70 -8.15
C PHE A 42 12.87 19.27 -9.61
N ASP A 43 13.14 17.97 -9.83
CA ASP A 43 13.11 17.36 -11.17
C ASP A 43 11.78 16.62 -11.37
N PRO A 44 10.83 17.20 -12.13
CA PRO A 44 9.54 16.57 -12.36
C PRO A 44 9.63 15.19 -13.01
N ALA A 45 10.71 14.90 -13.75
CA ALA A 45 10.93 13.60 -14.36
C ALA A 45 11.37 12.55 -13.32
N GLN A 46 12.12 12.96 -12.30
CA GLN A 46 12.52 12.08 -11.20
C GLN A 46 11.32 11.70 -10.31
N ASP A 47 10.44 12.66 -10.02
CA ASP A 47 9.23 12.39 -9.25
C ASP A 47 8.29 11.45 -10.01
N GLN A 48 8.15 11.61 -11.32
CA GLN A 48 7.35 10.71 -12.15
C GLN A 48 7.90 9.28 -12.14
N MET A 49 9.23 9.10 -12.13
CA MET A 49 9.83 7.77 -11.96
C MET A 49 9.57 7.19 -10.57
N ALA A 50 9.65 7.98 -9.52
CA ALA A 50 9.35 7.53 -8.16
C ALA A 50 7.88 7.06 -8.04
N PHE A 51 6.93 7.74 -8.67
CA PHE A 51 5.55 7.26 -8.75
C PHE A 51 5.43 5.95 -9.52
N ALA A 52 6.13 5.83 -10.66
CA ALA A 52 6.13 4.59 -11.43
C ALA A 52 6.66 3.41 -10.61
N ASP A 53 7.74 3.60 -9.87
CA ASP A 53 8.34 2.55 -9.05
C ASP A 53 7.44 2.17 -7.85
N ASN A 54 6.75 3.14 -7.26
CA ASN A 54 5.77 2.88 -6.20
C ASN A 54 4.59 2.04 -6.70
N TYR A 55 4.02 2.38 -7.85
CA TYR A 55 2.94 1.59 -8.47
C TYR A 55 3.40 0.17 -8.85
N ARG A 56 4.64 0.00 -9.32
CA ARG A 56 5.21 -1.34 -9.58
C ARG A 56 5.34 -2.18 -8.31
N ALA A 57 5.80 -1.58 -7.22
CA ALA A 57 5.91 -2.26 -5.94
C ALA A 57 4.53 -2.70 -5.41
N GLU A 58 3.52 -1.85 -5.51
CA GLU A 58 2.16 -2.18 -5.13
C GLU A 58 1.56 -3.28 -6.03
N ALA A 59 1.79 -3.22 -7.34
CA ALA A 59 1.35 -4.26 -8.28
C ALA A 59 1.98 -5.62 -7.95
N ALA A 60 3.28 -5.65 -7.60
CA ALA A 60 3.95 -6.87 -7.19
C ALA A 60 3.32 -7.48 -5.92
N ALA A 61 2.99 -6.65 -4.92
CA ALA A 61 2.33 -7.10 -3.70
C ALA A 61 0.92 -7.68 -3.98
N LEU A 62 0.17 -7.11 -4.93
CA LEU A 62 -1.13 -7.67 -5.32
C LEU A 62 -0.99 -8.99 -6.08
N ARG A 63 0.04 -9.15 -6.90
CA ARG A 63 0.34 -10.44 -7.58
C ARG A 63 0.68 -11.54 -6.57
N GLU A 64 1.44 -11.22 -5.53
CA GLU A 64 1.74 -12.15 -4.46
C GLU A 64 0.46 -12.62 -3.74
N LYS A 65 -0.46 -11.69 -3.43
CA LYS A 65 -1.77 -12.04 -2.87
C LYS A 65 -2.58 -12.94 -3.81
N ALA A 66 -2.58 -12.65 -5.11
CA ALA A 66 -3.26 -13.47 -6.10
C ALA A 66 -2.70 -14.89 -6.16
N ALA A 67 -1.37 -15.04 -6.12
CA ALA A 67 -0.70 -16.33 -6.09
C ALA A 67 -1.05 -17.14 -4.83
N SER A 68 -1.02 -16.53 -3.65
CA SER A 68 -1.42 -17.16 -2.39
C SER A 68 -2.88 -17.64 -2.41
N LEU A 69 -3.77 -16.87 -3.06
CA LEU A 69 -5.16 -17.30 -3.24
C LEU A 69 -5.29 -18.45 -4.23
N ALA A 70 -4.46 -18.50 -5.28
CA ALA A 70 -4.45 -19.63 -6.21
C ALA A 70 -4.05 -20.94 -5.50
N GLU A 71 -3.08 -20.90 -4.61
CA GLU A 71 -2.75 -22.04 -3.74
C GLU A 71 -3.91 -22.42 -2.81
N THR A 72 -4.62 -21.43 -2.27
CA THR A 72 -5.80 -21.62 -1.43
C THR A 72 -6.93 -22.29 -2.20
N VAL A 73 -7.13 -21.96 -3.48
CA VAL A 73 -8.09 -22.62 -4.38
C VAL A 73 -7.81 -24.11 -4.45
N VAL A 74 -6.57 -24.51 -4.72
CA VAL A 74 -6.19 -25.93 -4.78
C VAL A 74 -6.48 -26.64 -3.45
N ARG A 75 -6.20 -26.01 -2.33
CA ARG A 75 -6.48 -26.55 -1.00
C ARG A 75 -7.98 -26.73 -0.77
N TYR A 76 -8.79 -25.73 -1.15
CA TYR A 76 -10.24 -25.80 -1.00
C TYR A 76 -10.90 -26.82 -1.95
N GLU A 77 -10.39 -26.97 -3.18
CA GLU A 77 -10.84 -28.01 -4.09
C GLU A 77 -10.65 -29.42 -3.51
N ASN A 78 -9.51 -29.66 -2.86
CA ASN A 78 -9.21 -30.93 -2.21
C ASN A 78 -10.06 -31.20 -0.96
N LEU A 79 -10.43 -30.16 -0.20
CA LEU A 79 -11.16 -30.30 1.06
C LEU A 79 -12.68 -30.30 0.89
N PHE A 80 -13.19 -29.48 -0.02
CA PHE A 80 -14.62 -29.17 -0.13
C PHE A 80 -15.19 -29.53 -1.50
N GLY A 81 -14.34 -29.96 -2.43
CA GLY A 81 -14.70 -30.23 -3.82
C GLY A 81 -14.73 -28.98 -4.71
N PRO A 82 -14.63 -29.17 -6.05
CA PRO A 82 -14.46 -28.06 -7.01
C PRO A 82 -15.71 -27.16 -7.14
N GLN A 83 -16.88 -27.63 -6.71
CA GLN A 83 -18.15 -26.91 -6.79
C GLN A 83 -18.49 -26.09 -5.53
N SER A 84 -17.57 -26.05 -4.56
CA SER A 84 -17.76 -25.30 -3.32
C SER A 84 -17.76 -23.77 -3.55
N ASP A 85 -18.60 -23.06 -2.83
CA ASP A 85 -18.63 -21.60 -2.83
C ASP A 85 -17.31 -20.99 -2.36
N LEU A 86 -16.57 -21.69 -1.48
CA LEU A 86 -15.25 -21.27 -1.03
C LEU A 86 -14.24 -21.29 -2.18
N VAL A 87 -14.32 -22.27 -3.06
CA VAL A 87 -13.48 -22.37 -4.25
C VAL A 87 -13.81 -21.23 -5.22
N SER A 88 -15.10 -21.01 -5.50
CA SER A 88 -15.53 -19.95 -6.42
C SER A 88 -15.16 -18.56 -5.88
N GLY A 89 -15.36 -18.30 -4.60
CA GLY A 89 -14.98 -17.06 -3.95
C GLY A 89 -13.45 -16.79 -3.98
N ALA A 90 -12.64 -17.80 -3.67
CA ALA A 90 -11.18 -17.68 -3.74
C ALA A 90 -10.68 -17.43 -5.18
N LYS A 91 -11.28 -18.09 -6.18
CA LYS A 91 -10.99 -17.85 -7.62
C LYS A 91 -11.34 -16.42 -8.01
N GLN A 92 -12.49 -15.93 -7.62
CA GLN A 92 -12.94 -14.56 -7.92
C GLN A 92 -12.01 -13.52 -7.29
N LEU A 93 -11.63 -13.71 -6.02
CA LEU A 93 -10.72 -12.79 -5.32
C LEU A 93 -9.31 -12.82 -5.93
N SER A 94 -8.80 -13.98 -6.33
CA SER A 94 -7.52 -14.07 -7.04
C SER A 94 -7.54 -13.28 -8.34
N ARG A 95 -8.60 -13.43 -9.15
CA ARG A 95 -8.77 -12.64 -10.40
C ARG A 95 -8.81 -11.14 -10.14
N TYR A 96 -9.56 -10.72 -9.12
CA TYR A 96 -9.61 -9.32 -8.73
C TYR A 96 -8.22 -8.74 -8.44
N TYR A 97 -7.38 -9.46 -7.70
CA TYR A 97 -6.02 -8.99 -7.41
C TYR A 97 -5.13 -8.96 -8.66
N VAL A 98 -5.30 -9.90 -9.59
CA VAL A 98 -4.59 -9.87 -10.89
C VAL A 98 -4.97 -8.64 -11.70
N GLU A 99 -6.27 -8.35 -11.81
CA GLU A 99 -6.79 -7.19 -12.55
C GLU A 99 -6.34 -5.87 -11.91
N ALA A 100 -6.38 -5.78 -10.58
CA ALA A 100 -5.89 -4.61 -9.84
C ALA A 100 -4.38 -4.39 -10.05
N ALA A 101 -3.58 -5.46 -10.03
CA ALA A 101 -2.15 -5.38 -10.32
C ALA A 101 -1.87 -4.88 -11.74
N GLN A 102 -2.60 -5.37 -12.73
CA GLN A 102 -2.48 -4.90 -14.13
C GLN A 102 -2.82 -3.42 -14.29
N GLU A 103 -3.81 -2.93 -13.54
CA GLU A 103 -4.16 -1.51 -13.55
C GLU A 103 -3.03 -0.64 -12.99
N LEU A 104 -2.42 -1.08 -11.87
CA LEU A 104 -1.27 -0.36 -11.29
C LEU A 104 -0.06 -0.36 -12.23
N GLU A 105 0.20 -1.46 -12.95
CA GLU A 105 1.26 -1.52 -13.95
C GLU A 105 1.03 -0.56 -15.12
N ARG A 106 -0.22 -0.43 -15.58
CA ARG A 106 -0.56 0.58 -16.61
C ARG A 106 -0.30 2.00 -16.12
N ARG A 107 -0.63 2.30 -14.86
CA ARG A 107 -0.32 3.59 -14.25
C ARG A 107 1.18 3.81 -14.13
N ALA A 108 1.92 2.80 -13.68
CA ALA A 108 3.37 2.86 -13.61
C ALA A 108 3.99 3.18 -14.98
N GLU A 109 3.53 2.54 -16.04
CA GLU A 109 4.04 2.79 -17.38
C GLU A 109 3.69 4.20 -17.88
N ALA A 110 2.49 4.71 -17.60
CA ALA A 110 2.11 6.07 -17.92
C ALA A 110 3.02 7.10 -17.24
N HIS A 111 3.33 6.94 -15.96
CA HIS A 111 4.26 7.82 -15.24
C HIS A 111 5.70 7.70 -15.77
N ALA A 112 6.15 6.48 -16.08
CA ALA A 112 7.47 6.26 -16.67
C ALA A 112 7.60 6.92 -18.06
N GLU A 113 6.54 6.92 -18.87
CA GLU A 113 6.53 7.59 -20.18
C GLU A 113 6.60 9.13 -20.03
N VAL A 114 5.86 9.70 -19.07
CA VAL A 114 5.95 11.13 -18.75
C VAL A 114 7.39 11.50 -18.34
N ALA A 115 8.05 10.68 -17.52
CA ALA A 115 9.44 10.88 -17.13
C ALA A 115 10.39 10.85 -18.33
N ARG A 116 10.22 9.90 -19.25
CA ARG A 116 11.04 9.78 -20.49
C ARG A 116 10.89 11.00 -21.38
N THR A 117 9.67 11.40 -21.64
CA THR A 117 9.38 12.55 -22.52
C THR A 117 9.81 13.89 -21.91
N GLY A 118 9.71 14.03 -20.58
CA GLY A 118 10.21 15.19 -19.86
C GLY A 118 11.72 15.36 -20.02
N ARG A 119 12.50 14.30 -19.82
CA ARG A 119 13.97 14.32 -20.01
C ARG A 119 14.37 14.66 -21.44
N GLN A 120 13.68 14.15 -22.45
CA GLN A 120 13.99 14.44 -23.85
C GLN A 120 13.81 15.92 -24.20
N LYS A 121 12.78 16.57 -23.64
CA LYS A 121 12.55 18.02 -23.87
C LYS A 121 13.68 18.88 -23.28
N HIS A 122 14.24 18.48 -22.14
CA HIS A 122 15.35 19.20 -21.51
C HIS A 122 16.71 18.97 -22.21
N GLN A 123 16.86 17.90 -22.99
CA GLN A 123 18.10 17.56 -23.70
C GLN A 123 18.19 18.16 -25.11
N LEU A 124 17.08 18.72 -25.64
CA LEU A 124 17.10 19.39 -26.95
C LEU A 124 17.89 20.71 -26.82
N PRO A 125 18.97 20.90 -27.62
CA PRO A 125 19.71 22.15 -27.63
C PRO A 125 18.75 23.31 -27.98
N PRO A 126 18.91 24.48 -27.36
CA PRO A 126 18.12 25.63 -27.71
C PRO A 126 18.25 25.86 -29.22
N LYS A 127 17.11 25.88 -29.92
CA LYS A 127 17.07 26.19 -31.37
C LYS A 127 17.83 27.49 -31.54
N ALA A 128 18.98 27.44 -32.22
CA ALA A 128 19.70 28.62 -32.61
C ALA A 128 18.71 29.49 -33.40
N CYS A 129 18.31 30.61 -32.80
CA CYS A 129 17.53 31.63 -33.54
C CYS A 129 18.39 32.03 -34.70
N CYS A 130 17.99 31.65 -35.92
CA CYS A 130 18.59 32.12 -37.15
C CYS A 130 18.52 33.66 -37.17
N ASN A 131 19.61 34.32 -36.86
CA ASN A 131 19.83 35.70 -37.20
C ASN A 131 19.80 35.80 -38.74
N LYS A 132 18.80 36.45 -39.26
CA LYS A 132 18.84 37.10 -40.56
C LYS A 132 19.12 38.57 -40.38
#